data_7c483c2180711055c283f385b669c61a
#
_entry.id   7c483c2180711055c283f385b669c61a
#
_cell.length_a   1.000
_cell.length_b   1.000
_cell.length_c   1.000
_cell.angle_alpha   90.00
_cell.angle_beta   90.00
_cell.angle_gamma   90.00
#
_symmetry.space_group_name_H-M   'P 1'
#
loop_
_entity.id
_entity.type
_entity.pdbx_description
1 polymer ?
#
loop_
_entity_poly.entity_id
_entity_poly.type
_entity_poly.pdbx_seq_one_letter_code
_entity_poly.pdbx_strand_id
1 'polypeptide(L)'
;MKFLKLFSILLILPVTFLFAQDEAEVEEVVVVGSQIKGAKITGALPVSVITAEDIESLAVESGEELFQSLAENGNNNFNQTDFSGGYNASRGDVGSLDLRNIGTGNTLTLLNGRRLVQSPGYATEWVGGSFVPVSSVNSNTIPVYGADRVEILRDGASAIYGADAVSGVINTVLKDDFEGLTMRVRQNWYDSFEAKDNKVSIQWGKDFANGTNVSVYFDRYDRERIRALEDPKWSAGDLRPFLPDPDEGGLGAYNDTTWRNTNVRSEWAQFYNASGNGFSLYPYSDSFCGRGGSNDFVFPGYEEVFCLYDATSIRDSLRANYATTYDKRGPLLRNNIVVFVNTELDNGMEAYTEVSYYTSDINRVLYGGAMLGLGSSSKGGGNTQPMFIPATNYWLSQFYRRDRGPDYDSDDLFINSSDMKKFDSADTTGASEGLFARYHRFLTPRSYDSKRETFRLVQGLRGSFETWDWDSGFVISRATSEMDNHGRVDMNAMDAALADTTPNAYNPFCAGILPCNEEQIMTSIYRDNTTELMMVDFKMSNPSVYTLPAGDIGMLVGAEVRYESHDDARDPNIDGTVYYRPPYP
;
A
#
# COMPACT_ATOMS: atom_id res chain seq x y z
N MET A 1 -3.74 -5.94 46.79
CA MET A 1 -3.55 -5.12 48.03
C MET A 1 -2.72 -3.90 47.68
N LYS A 2 -3.29 -2.70 47.90
CA LYS A 2 -2.65 -1.38 47.93
C LYS A 2 -2.02 -0.91 46.60
N PHE A 3 -2.65 0.04 45.85
CA PHE A 3 -2.58 1.47 46.10
C PHE A 3 -3.81 2.19 45.55
N LEU A 4 -4.55 2.75 46.43
CA LEU A 4 -5.61 3.73 46.26
C LEU A 4 -5.05 5.07 46.72
N LYS A 5 -5.44 6.15 46.04
CA LYS A 5 -5.29 7.60 46.32
C LYS A 5 -4.39 8.33 45.30
N LEU A 6 -4.95 9.18 44.48
CA LEU A 6 -5.40 10.54 44.78
C LEU A 6 -6.35 11.04 43.69
N PHE A 7 -7.62 11.16 43.99
CA PHE A 7 -8.59 11.93 43.23
C PHE A 7 -8.67 13.32 43.85
N SER A 8 -8.22 14.34 43.15
CA SER A 8 -8.51 15.72 43.49
C SER A 8 -9.68 16.17 42.65
N ILE A 9 -10.82 16.31 43.31
CA ILE A 9 -12.07 16.83 42.79
C ILE A 9 -11.86 18.32 42.48
N LEU A 10 -11.92 18.70 41.19
CA LEU A 10 -12.11 20.08 40.79
C LEU A 10 -13.60 20.28 40.43
N LEU A 11 -14.32 20.95 41.34
CA LEU A 11 -15.71 21.34 41.18
C LEU A 11 -15.77 22.48 40.17
N ILE A 12 -16.23 22.21 38.93
CA ILE A 12 -16.59 23.28 37.98
C ILE A 12 -18.10 23.40 37.99
N LEU A 13 -18.57 24.55 38.48
CA LEU A 13 -19.96 24.99 38.39
C LEU A 13 -20.36 25.21 36.92
N PRO A 14 -21.49 24.68 36.44
CA PRO A 14 -21.99 25.04 35.13
C PRO A 14 -22.59 26.44 35.17
N VAL A 15 -21.96 27.38 34.54
CA VAL A 15 -22.59 28.67 34.17
C VAL A 15 -23.35 28.40 32.86
N THR A 16 -24.65 28.13 33.00
CA THR A 16 -25.57 28.10 31.85
C THR A 16 -25.81 29.52 31.38
N PHE A 17 -25.12 29.95 30.33
CA PHE A 17 -25.58 31.02 29.49
C PHE A 17 -26.59 30.46 28.50
N LEU A 18 -27.87 30.75 28.72
CA LEU A 18 -28.89 30.65 27.68
C LEU A 18 -28.60 31.75 26.65
N PHE A 19 -27.94 31.43 25.58
CA PHE A 19 -28.06 32.20 24.36
C PHE A 19 -29.23 31.58 23.57
N ALA A 20 -30.23 32.42 23.29
CA ALA A 20 -31.19 32.13 22.24
C ALA A 20 -30.39 31.98 20.95
N GLN A 21 -30.31 30.74 20.42
CA GLN A 21 -29.89 30.54 19.06
C GLN A 21 -31.01 31.07 18.17
N ASP A 22 -30.79 32.24 17.55
CA ASP A 22 -31.37 32.49 16.24
C ASP A 22 -30.82 31.37 15.35
N GLU A 23 -31.70 30.49 14.89
CA GLU A 23 -31.41 29.60 13.77
C GLU A 23 -31.16 30.52 12.56
N ALA A 24 -29.90 30.94 12.37
CA ALA A 24 -29.45 31.38 11.07
C ALA A 24 -29.66 30.19 10.15
N GLU A 25 -30.62 30.29 9.21
CA GLU A 25 -30.73 29.39 8.06
C GLU A 25 -29.32 29.35 7.43
N VAL A 26 -28.57 28.28 7.68
CA VAL A 26 -27.31 28.06 6.99
C VAL A 26 -27.70 27.91 5.53
N GLU A 27 -27.35 28.89 4.72
CA GLU A 27 -27.50 28.83 3.27
C GLU A 27 -26.68 27.65 2.79
N GLU A 28 -27.34 26.52 2.52
CA GLU A 28 -26.73 25.29 2.06
C GLU A 28 -26.18 25.49 0.64
N VAL A 29 -24.95 26.00 0.54
CA VAL A 29 -24.26 26.21 -0.74
C VAL A 29 -23.69 24.87 -1.21
N VAL A 30 -24.53 24.03 -1.76
CA VAL A 30 -24.07 22.78 -2.39
C VAL A 30 -23.43 23.10 -3.73
N VAL A 31 -22.14 22.89 -3.84
CA VAL A 31 -21.35 23.13 -5.07
C VAL A 31 -21.41 21.95 -6.02
N VAL A 32 -21.55 20.72 -5.50
CA VAL A 32 -21.58 19.49 -6.33
C VAL A 32 -22.98 19.28 -6.92
N GLY A 33 -23.03 18.98 -8.19
CA GLY A 33 -24.26 18.64 -8.88
C GLY A 33 -24.71 19.69 -9.89
N SER A 34 -25.18 20.87 -9.49
CA SER A 34 -25.58 21.91 -10.47
C SER A 34 -24.50 22.95 -10.74
N GLN A 35 -23.59 23.19 -9.80
CA GLN A 35 -22.62 24.31 -9.80
C GLN A 35 -23.28 25.70 -9.91
N ILE A 36 -24.59 25.80 -9.71
CA ILE A 36 -25.33 27.07 -9.69
C ILE A 36 -25.44 27.53 -8.24
N LYS A 37 -24.82 28.66 -7.92
CA LYS A 37 -24.84 29.24 -6.57
C LYS A 37 -26.28 29.55 -6.14
N GLY A 38 -26.67 29.13 -4.92
CA GLY A 38 -28.01 29.35 -4.38
C GLY A 38 -29.13 28.47 -4.95
N ALA A 39 -28.83 27.52 -5.84
CA ALA A 39 -29.86 26.59 -6.35
C ALA A 39 -30.21 25.53 -5.28
N LYS A 40 -31.47 25.38 -4.94
CA LYS A 40 -31.97 24.33 -4.03
C LYS A 40 -32.03 22.98 -4.75
N ILE A 41 -30.90 22.26 -4.83
CA ILE A 41 -30.79 20.99 -5.59
C ILE A 41 -30.83 19.74 -4.72
N THR A 42 -30.74 19.86 -3.41
CA THR A 42 -30.76 18.73 -2.45
C THR A 42 -31.95 17.80 -2.58
N GLY A 43 -33.06 18.27 -3.19
CA GLY A 43 -34.21 17.42 -3.50
C GLY A 43 -34.20 16.76 -4.89
N ALA A 44 -33.33 17.20 -5.81
CA ALA A 44 -33.32 16.78 -7.19
C ALA A 44 -32.16 15.82 -7.54
N LEU A 45 -31.05 15.91 -6.80
CA LEU A 45 -29.84 15.09 -7.01
C LEU A 45 -29.48 14.35 -5.71
N PRO A 46 -28.94 13.11 -5.80
CA PRO A 46 -28.55 12.32 -4.64
C PRO A 46 -27.21 12.83 -4.06
N VAL A 47 -27.21 14.02 -3.46
CA VAL A 47 -26.04 14.62 -2.81
C VAL A 47 -26.12 14.36 -1.30
N SER A 48 -25.02 13.86 -0.73
CA SER A 48 -24.78 13.80 0.72
C SER A 48 -23.76 14.87 1.09
N VAL A 49 -23.96 15.51 2.23
CA VAL A 49 -23.01 16.47 2.81
C VAL A 49 -22.57 15.95 4.17
N ILE A 50 -21.27 15.94 4.42
CA ILE A 50 -20.64 15.62 5.69
C ILE A 50 -20.05 16.93 6.20
N THR A 51 -20.49 17.39 7.33
CA THR A 51 -20.06 18.67 7.91
C THR A 51 -18.72 18.54 8.63
N ALA A 52 -18.10 19.68 8.94
CA ALA A 52 -16.88 19.72 9.75
C ALA A 52 -17.08 19.02 11.11
N GLU A 53 -18.26 19.15 11.73
CA GLU A 53 -18.60 18.52 13.01
C GLU A 53 -18.68 17.00 12.88
N ASP A 54 -19.28 16.48 11.78
CA ASP A 54 -19.29 15.05 11.49
C ASP A 54 -17.89 14.51 11.31
N ILE A 55 -17.03 15.20 10.53
CA ILE A 55 -15.64 14.82 10.31
C ILE A 55 -14.87 14.79 11.63
N GLU A 56 -15.08 15.78 12.49
CA GLU A 56 -14.44 15.83 13.79
C GLU A 56 -14.87 14.67 14.70
N SER A 57 -16.15 14.31 14.66
CA SER A 57 -16.71 13.19 15.44
C SER A 57 -16.16 11.83 15.03
N LEU A 58 -15.80 11.65 13.76
CA LEU A 58 -15.17 10.44 13.24
C LEU A 58 -13.74 10.25 13.74
N ALA A 59 -13.10 11.31 14.21
CA ALA A 59 -11.74 11.31 14.76
C ALA A 59 -10.67 10.71 13.82
N VAL A 60 -10.87 10.85 12.52
CA VAL A 60 -9.99 10.32 11.46
C VAL A 60 -8.67 11.08 11.36
N GLU A 61 -7.62 10.38 10.94
CA GLU A 61 -6.26 10.92 10.86
C GLU A 61 -5.87 11.37 9.44
N SER A 62 -6.59 10.90 8.42
CA SER A 62 -6.26 11.13 7.03
C SER A 62 -7.48 11.17 6.12
N GLY A 63 -7.31 11.69 4.91
CA GLY A 63 -8.34 11.62 3.89
C GLY A 63 -8.73 10.19 3.53
N GLU A 64 -7.79 9.25 3.55
CA GLU A 64 -8.08 7.83 3.34
C GLU A 64 -9.04 7.29 4.41
N GLU A 65 -8.77 7.51 5.69
CA GLU A 65 -9.64 7.07 6.78
C GLU A 65 -11.02 7.73 6.71
N LEU A 66 -11.07 9.02 6.39
CA LEU A 66 -12.32 9.73 6.19
C LEU A 66 -13.17 9.04 5.12
N PHE A 67 -12.60 8.80 3.95
CA PHE A 67 -13.36 8.22 2.84
C PHE A 67 -13.67 6.74 3.03
N GLN A 68 -12.82 6.00 3.76
CA GLN A 68 -13.14 4.62 4.16
C GLN A 68 -14.30 4.53 5.14
N SER A 69 -14.56 5.59 5.92
CA SER A 69 -15.71 5.66 6.84
C SER A 69 -17.04 5.87 6.12
N LEU A 70 -17.02 6.25 4.84
CA LEU A 70 -18.22 6.49 4.05
C LEU A 70 -18.90 5.19 3.63
N ALA A 71 -20.19 5.08 3.88
CA ALA A 71 -20.99 3.91 3.46
C ALA A 71 -21.04 3.75 1.93
N GLU A 72 -20.87 4.83 1.18
CA GLU A 72 -20.87 4.88 -0.27
C GLU A 72 -19.56 4.42 -0.91
N ASN A 73 -18.46 4.41 -0.13
CA ASN A 73 -17.15 4.00 -0.64
C ASN A 73 -17.04 2.48 -0.65
N GLY A 74 -16.65 1.92 -1.78
CA GLY A 74 -16.42 0.50 -1.96
C GLY A 74 -15.09 0.04 -1.37
N ASN A 75 -14.88 -1.27 -1.41
CA ASN A 75 -13.59 -1.86 -1.06
C ASN A 75 -12.60 -1.61 -2.20
N ASN A 76 -11.55 -0.86 -1.94
CA ASN A 76 -10.50 -0.65 -2.90
C ASN A 76 -9.18 -1.28 -2.41
N ASN A 77 -8.45 -1.89 -3.34
CA ASN A 77 -7.17 -2.54 -3.07
C ASN A 77 -5.99 -1.56 -3.05
N PHE A 78 -6.25 -0.28 -3.24
CA PHE A 78 -5.26 0.79 -3.26
C PHE A 78 -5.38 1.63 -2.00
N ASN A 79 -4.93 1.05 -0.89
CA ASN A 79 -4.98 1.64 0.44
C ASN A 79 -3.76 1.23 1.26
N GLN A 80 -3.55 1.90 2.40
CA GLN A 80 -2.43 1.61 3.30
C GLN A 80 -2.55 0.28 4.04
N THR A 81 -3.74 -0.27 4.15
CA THR A 81 -4.01 -1.48 4.96
C THR A 81 -3.83 -2.77 4.20
N ASP A 82 -3.60 -2.74 2.89
CA ASP A 82 -3.30 -3.94 2.10
C ASP A 82 -1.87 -4.45 2.40
N PHE A 83 -1.75 -5.12 3.54
CA PHE A 83 -0.49 -5.57 4.11
C PHE A 83 -0.08 -6.97 3.70
N SER A 84 -1.01 -7.78 3.24
CA SER A 84 -0.84 -9.22 3.16
C SER A 84 -0.03 -9.71 1.96
N GLY A 85 0.69 -8.81 1.28
CA GLY A 85 1.48 -9.15 0.10
C GLY A 85 0.70 -9.08 -1.19
N GLY A 86 -0.42 -8.36 -1.20
CA GLY A 86 -1.13 -7.99 -2.41
C GLY A 86 -0.24 -7.23 -3.40
N TYR A 87 -0.60 -7.23 -4.66
CA TYR A 87 0.19 -6.62 -5.74
C TYR A 87 0.35 -5.09 -5.61
N ASN A 88 -0.44 -4.45 -4.74
CA ASN A 88 -0.32 -3.03 -4.41
C ASN A 88 0.43 -2.76 -3.10
N ALA A 89 0.86 -3.76 -2.37
CA ALA A 89 1.46 -3.65 -1.03
C ALA A 89 2.70 -2.75 -0.97
N SER A 90 3.40 -2.55 -2.09
CA SER A 90 4.60 -1.72 -2.18
C SER A 90 4.32 -0.28 -2.62
N ARG A 91 3.06 0.13 -2.74
CA ARG A 91 2.74 1.46 -3.29
C ARG A 91 2.88 2.61 -2.30
N GLY A 92 3.13 2.32 -1.02
CA GLY A 92 3.37 3.33 0.00
C GLY A 92 2.09 4.00 0.49
N ASP A 93 2.19 5.27 0.88
CA ASP A 93 1.11 6.08 1.44
C ASP A 93 0.18 6.61 0.33
N VAL A 94 -0.73 5.79 -0.13
CA VAL A 94 -1.74 6.16 -1.13
C VAL A 94 -3.10 5.60 -0.71
N GLY A 95 -4.08 6.48 -0.61
CA GLY A 95 -5.48 6.11 -0.49
C GLY A 95 -6.23 6.48 -1.77
N SER A 96 -7.09 5.62 -2.26
CA SER A 96 -7.96 5.90 -3.41
C SER A 96 -9.42 5.82 -3.03
N LEU A 97 -10.27 6.26 -3.95
CA LEU A 97 -11.71 6.30 -3.80
C LEU A 97 -12.36 5.37 -4.81
N ASP A 98 -13.39 4.66 -4.39
CA ASP A 98 -14.21 3.78 -5.23
C ASP A 98 -15.67 3.88 -4.83
N LEU A 99 -16.33 4.96 -5.25
CA LEU A 99 -17.77 5.13 -4.99
C LEU A 99 -18.56 4.01 -5.65
N ARG A 100 -19.46 3.41 -4.87
CA ARG A 100 -20.38 2.37 -5.30
C ARG A 100 -19.71 1.08 -5.81
N ASN A 101 -18.43 0.89 -5.52
CA ASN A 101 -17.63 -0.28 -5.93
C ASN A 101 -17.62 -0.50 -7.47
N ILE A 102 -17.51 0.60 -8.23
CA ILE A 102 -17.47 0.58 -9.71
C ILE A 102 -16.04 0.43 -10.22
N GLY A 103 -15.06 0.58 -9.35
CA GLY A 103 -13.63 0.46 -9.64
C GLY A 103 -12.86 1.76 -9.38
N THR A 104 -11.63 1.59 -8.94
CA THR A 104 -10.69 2.71 -8.69
C THR A 104 -10.48 3.54 -9.95
N GLY A 105 -10.47 4.86 -9.83
CA GLY A 105 -10.27 5.79 -10.95
C GLY A 105 -11.56 6.27 -11.63
N ASN A 106 -12.73 5.72 -11.26
CA ASN A 106 -14.03 6.13 -11.80
C ASN A 106 -14.74 7.20 -10.93
N THR A 107 -14.15 7.58 -9.80
CA THR A 107 -14.64 8.62 -8.91
C THR A 107 -13.84 9.91 -9.13
N LEU A 108 -14.52 10.99 -9.49
CA LEU A 108 -13.88 12.30 -9.59
C LEU A 108 -13.68 12.90 -8.19
N THR A 109 -12.46 13.26 -7.88
CA THR A 109 -12.11 13.91 -6.61
C THR A 109 -11.72 15.37 -6.85
N LEU A 110 -12.41 16.25 -6.14
CA LEU A 110 -12.21 17.70 -6.20
C LEU A 110 -11.78 18.24 -4.84
N LEU A 111 -11.02 19.33 -4.87
CA LEU A 111 -10.72 20.17 -3.72
C LEU A 111 -11.14 21.61 -4.05
N ASN A 112 -12.01 22.19 -3.24
CA ASN A 112 -12.60 23.51 -3.49
C ASN A 112 -13.19 23.65 -4.91
N GLY A 113 -13.85 22.57 -5.38
CA GLY A 113 -14.49 22.52 -6.71
C GLY A 113 -13.55 22.33 -7.89
N ARG A 114 -12.24 22.17 -7.69
CA ARG A 114 -11.24 21.96 -8.76
C ARG A 114 -10.54 20.63 -8.63
N ARG A 115 -10.15 20.08 -9.78
CA ARG A 115 -9.47 18.79 -9.87
C ARG A 115 -8.16 18.76 -9.10
N LEU A 116 -7.87 17.61 -8.52
CA LEU A 116 -6.57 17.26 -7.96
C LEU A 116 -5.74 16.51 -9.00
N VAL A 117 -4.41 16.62 -8.90
CA VAL A 117 -3.49 15.84 -9.72
C VAL A 117 -3.59 14.36 -9.37
N GLN A 118 -3.49 13.50 -10.38
CA GLN A 118 -3.47 12.05 -10.19
C GLN A 118 -2.24 11.63 -9.37
N SER A 119 -2.38 10.58 -8.57
CA SER A 119 -1.22 9.98 -7.89
C SER A 119 -0.23 9.43 -8.91
N PRO A 120 1.07 9.75 -8.80
CA PRO A 120 2.07 9.26 -9.74
C PRO A 120 2.30 7.74 -9.62
N GLY A 121 2.07 7.17 -8.43
CA GLY A 121 2.10 5.72 -8.24
C GLY A 121 0.73 5.12 -8.54
N TYR A 122 0.56 4.50 -9.70
CA TYR A 122 -0.69 3.83 -10.06
C TYR A 122 -0.92 2.55 -9.23
N ALA A 123 -2.18 2.21 -9.04
CA ALA A 123 -2.61 0.91 -8.54
C ALA A 123 -2.69 -0.12 -9.68
N THR A 124 -2.82 -1.38 -9.30
CA THR A 124 -3.10 -2.46 -10.24
C THR A 124 -4.39 -3.14 -9.80
N GLU A 125 -5.34 -3.26 -10.70
CA GLU A 125 -6.59 -3.97 -10.47
C GLU A 125 -6.72 -5.20 -11.37
N TRP A 126 -7.48 -6.19 -10.89
CA TRP A 126 -7.78 -7.38 -11.66
C TRP A 126 -9.09 -7.16 -12.42
N VAL A 127 -8.99 -6.90 -13.73
CA VAL A 127 -10.14 -6.62 -14.59
C VAL A 127 -10.14 -7.57 -15.77
N GLY A 128 -11.24 -8.27 -15.99
CA GLY A 128 -11.42 -9.15 -17.15
C GLY A 128 -10.41 -10.30 -17.26
N GLY A 129 -9.83 -10.75 -16.15
CA GLY A 129 -8.84 -11.83 -16.14
C GLY A 129 -7.38 -11.36 -16.31
N SER A 130 -7.13 -10.06 -16.29
CA SER A 130 -5.80 -9.45 -16.42
C SER A 130 -5.56 -8.38 -15.36
N PHE A 131 -4.29 -8.19 -14.98
CA PHE A 131 -3.88 -7.05 -14.18
C PHE A 131 -3.77 -5.81 -15.06
N VAL A 132 -4.51 -4.76 -14.71
CA VAL A 132 -4.49 -3.48 -15.42
C VAL A 132 -4.05 -2.37 -14.48
N PRO A 133 -3.22 -1.42 -14.94
CA PRO A 133 -2.89 -0.23 -14.16
C PRO A 133 -4.09 0.70 -14.12
N VAL A 134 -4.37 1.26 -12.94
CA VAL A 134 -5.40 2.26 -12.71
C VAL A 134 -4.81 3.45 -11.96
N SER A 135 -5.22 4.64 -12.33
CA SER A 135 -4.78 5.88 -11.68
C SER A 135 -5.94 6.47 -10.87
N SER A 136 -5.63 7.06 -9.75
CA SER A 136 -6.57 7.82 -8.93
C SER A 136 -5.84 8.94 -8.18
N VAL A 137 -6.58 9.88 -7.66
CA VAL A 137 -6.04 10.88 -6.74
C VAL A 137 -5.64 10.19 -5.43
N ASN A 138 -4.56 10.65 -4.80
CA ASN A 138 -4.23 10.23 -3.45
C ASN A 138 -5.08 11.03 -2.44
N SER A 139 -6.04 10.38 -1.80
CA SER A 139 -6.92 11.00 -0.81
C SER A 139 -6.17 11.57 0.40
N ASN A 140 -4.97 11.06 0.71
CA ASN A 140 -4.15 11.56 1.82
C ASN A 140 -3.58 12.96 1.59
N THR A 141 -3.61 13.48 0.35
CA THR A 141 -3.27 14.88 0.05
C THR A 141 -4.33 15.88 0.53
N ILE A 142 -5.52 15.39 0.90
CA ILE A 142 -6.64 16.22 1.37
C ILE A 142 -6.47 16.48 2.87
N PRO A 143 -6.37 17.75 3.31
CA PRO A 143 -6.22 18.11 4.72
C PRO A 143 -7.55 18.00 5.46
N VAL A 144 -7.76 16.90 6.16
CA VAL A 144 -9.01 16.63 6.89
C VAL A 144 -9.29 17.69 7.95
N TYR A 145 -8.25 18.17 8.63
CA TYR A 145 -8.40 19.15 9.71
C TYR A 145 -8.84 20.54 9.24
N GLY A 146 -8.62 20.88 7.98
CA GLY A 146 -9.06 22.16 7.38
C GLY A 146 -10.38 22.06 6.63
N ALA A 147 -11.00 20.88 6.58
CA ALA A 147 -12.24 20.69 5.86
C ALA A 147 -13.42 21.38 6.56
N ASP A 148 -14.18 22.14 5.79
CA ASP A 148 -15.46 22.70 6.18
C ASP A 148 -16.57 21.67 5.98
N ARG A 149 -16.55 21.00 4.84
CA ARG A 149 -17.46 19.91 4.50
C ARG A 149 -16.94 19.02 3.38
N VAL A 150 -17.53 17.85 3.25
CA VAL A 150 -17.36 16.97 2.09
C VAL A 150 -18.71 16.77 1.44
N GLU A 151 -18.77 17.05 0.14
CA GLU A 151 -19.94 16.91 -0.70
C GLU A 151 -19.79 15.67 -1.57
N ILE A 152 -20.78 14.78 -1.58
CA ILE A 152 -20.74 13.50 -2.30
C ILE A 152 -21.94 13.46 -3.23
N LEU A 153 -21.69 13.52 -4.54
CA LEU A 153 -22.69 13.28 -5.56
C LEU A 153 -22.62 11.80 -5.98
N ARG A 154 -23.66 11.05 -5.64
CA ARG A 154 -23.73 9.58 -5.80
C ARG A 154 -24.24 9.11 -7.16
N ASP A 155 -24.34 9.97 -8.13
CA ASP A 155 -24.81 9.62 -9.47
C ASP A 155 -23.78 9.99 -10.54
N GLY A 156 -23.97 9.44 -11.74
CA GLY A 156 -23.11 9.76 -12.88
C GLY A 156 -23.21 11.25 -13.22
N ALA A 157 -22.12 11.97 -12.99
CA ALA A 157 -22.03 13.40 -13.22
C ALA A 157 -21.18 13.73 -14.47
N SER A 158 -20.97 12.75 -15.34
CA SER A 158 -20.12 12.88 -16.52
C SER A 158 -20.58 13.97 -17.50
N ALA A 159 -21.87 14.29 -17.49
CA ALA A 159 -22.41 15.39 -18.31
C ALA A 159 -21.87 16.78 -17.89
N ILE A 160 -21.53 16.94 -16.60
CA ILE A 160 -21.03 18.22 -16.03
C ILE A 160 -19.52 18.20 -15.90
N TYR A 161 -18.98 17.06 -15.41
CA TYR A 161 -17.58 16.94 -15.00
C TYR A 161 -16.68 16.13 -15.95
N GLY A 162 -17.26 15.53 -17.00
CA GLY A 162 -16.53 14.70 -17.95
C GLY A 162 -16.43 13.23 -17.53
N ALA A 163 -15.62 12.48 -18.28
CA ALA A 163 -15.56 11.01 -18.23
C ALA A 163 -15.08 10.44 -16.89
N ASP A 164 -14.38 11.20 -16.06
CA ASP A 164 -13.82 10.72 -14.78
C ASP A 164 -14.90 10.60 -13.67
N ALA A 165 -16.08 11.18 -13.87
CA ALA A 165 -17.19 11.19 -12.92
C ALA A 165 -18.24 10.10 -13.21
N VAL A 166 -17.78 8.86 -13.49
CA VAL A 166 -18.67 7.72 -13.82
C VAL A 166 -19.42 7.22 -12.61
N SER A 167 -18.73 7.02 -11.50
CA SER A 167 -19.33 6.54 -10.24
C SER A 167 -19.89 7.68 -9.40
N GLY A 168 -19.42 8.91 -9.60
CA GLY A 168 -19.83 10.08 -8.86
C GLY A 168 -18.70 11.08 -8.67
N VAL A 169 -18.98 12.09 -7.84
CA VAL A 169 -18.02 13.16 -7.51
C VAL A 169 -17.93 13.31 -6.00
N ILE A 170 -16.72 13.44 -5.50
CA ILE A 170 -16.43 13.86 -4.12
C ILE A 170 -15.71 15.19 -4.18
N ASN A 171 -16.25 16.20 -3.52
CA ASN A 171 -15.64 17.51 -3.39
C ASN A 171 -15.39 17.81 -1.91
N THR A 172 -14.15 18.04 -1.53
CA THR A 172 -13.80 18.53 -0.21
C THR A 172 -13.68 20.05 -0.28
N VAL A 173 -14.43 20.73 0.54
CA VAL A 173 -14.36 22.19 0.70
C VAL A 173 -13.58 22.50 1.96
N LEU A 174 -12.55 23.34 1.85
CA LEU A 174 -11.74 23.80 2.97
C LEU A 174 -12.22 25.17 3.43
N LYS A 175 -12.01 25.47 4.71
CA LYS A 175 -12.23 26.83 5.24
C LYS A 175 -11.12 27.75 4.73
N ASP A 176 -11.46 28.72 3.96
CA ASP A 176 -10.51 29.64 3.32
C ASP A 176 -10.52 31.08 3.93
N ASP A 177 -11.29 31.29 5.01
CA ASP A 177 -11.50 32.58 5.67
C ASP A 177 -11.35 32.52 7.21
N PHE A 178 -10.51 31.63 7.70
CA PHE A 178 -10.33 31.41 9.13
C PHE A 178 -9.69 32.64 9.81
N GLU A 179 -10.20 33.01 10.99
CA GLU A 179 -9.60 34.02 11.87
C GLU A 179 -9.28 33.40 13.24
N GLY A 180 -8.05 33.63 13.73
CA GLY A 180 -7.60 33.15 15.03
C GLY A 180 -6.48 32.08 14.96
N LEU A 181 -6.34 31.35 16.06
CA LEU A 181 -5.37 30.24 16.19
C LEU A 181 -6.03 29.07 16.88
N THR A 182 -6.00 27.92 16.21
CA THR A 182 -6.36 26.64 16.82
C THR A 182 -5.20 25.67 16.71
N MET A 183 -4.91 24.95 17.77
CA MET A 183 -3.88 23.93 17.82
C MET A 183 -4.47 22.66 18.42
N ARG A 184 -4.26 21.54 17.74
CA ARG A 184 -4.66 20.22 18.23
C ARG A 184 -3.44 19.31 18.28
N VAL A 185 -3.29 18.61 19.39
CA VAL A 185 -2.28 17.57 19.57
C VAL A 185 -3.01 16.29 19.95
N ARG A 186 -2.75 15.22 19.22
CA ARG A 186 -3.29 13.90 19.50
C ARG A 186 -2.15 12.89 19.59
N GLN A 187 -2.24 12.01 20.57
CA GLN A 187 -1.36 10.86 20.68
C GLN A 187 -2.21 9.60 20.88
N ASN A 188 -1.99 8.61 20.05
CA ASN A 188 -2.66 7.31 20.15
C ASN A 188 -1.69 6.29 20.73
N TRP A 189 -2.17 5.47 21.67
CA TRP A 189 -1.46 4.35 22.24
C TRP A 189 -2.23 3.07 21.93
N TYR A 190 -1.52 1.98 21.84
CA TYR A 190 -2.08 0.66 21.54
C TYR A 190 -1.92 -0.22 22.78
N ASP A 191 -2.99 -0.87 23.20
CA ASP A 191 -2.99 -1.73 24.41
C ASP A 191 -2.03 -2.92 24.30
N SER A 192 -1.82 -3.43 23.10
CA SER A 192 -1.02 -4.63 22.85
C SER A 192 0.32 -4.35 22.16
N PHE A 193 0.65 -3.08 21.86
CA PHE A 193 1.88 -2.70 21.16
C PHE A 193 2.54 -1.51 21.81
N GLU A 194 3.88 -1.46 21.80
CA GLU A 194 4.62 -0.32 22.33
C GLU A 194 4.56 0.93 21.42
N ALA A 195 4.13 0.76 20.18
CA ALA A 195 4.06 1.83 19.18
C ALA A 195 3.08 2.94 19.57
N LYS A 196 3.37 4.14 19.11
CA LYS A 196 2.56 5.34 19.28
C LYS A 196 2.36 6.05 17.94
N ASP A 197 1.25 6.76 17.83
CA ASP A 197 1.02 7.67 16.72
C ASP A 197 0.83 9.06 17.29
N ASN A 198 1.52 10.03 16.71
CA ASN A 198 1.46 11.43 17.12
C ASN A 198 0.92 12.28 15.99
N LYS A 199 0.00 13.17 16.28
CA LYS A 199 -0.52 14.14 15.33
C LYS A 199 -0.50 15.54 15.93
N VAL A 200 -0.02 16.51 15.15
CA VAL A 200 -0.09 17.93 15.45
C VAL A 200 -0.77 18.62 14.29
N SER A 201 -1.86 19.32 14.59
CA SER A 201 -2.60 20.13 13.62
C SER A 201 -2.66 21.56 14.10
N ILE A 202 -2.35 22.51 13.23
CA ILE A 202 -2.36 23.95 13.50
C ILE A 202 -3.20 24.62 12.43
N GLN A 203 -4.10 25.47 12.85
CA GLN A 203 -4.88 26.36 12.01
C GLN A 203 -4.68 27.79 12.51
N TRP A 204 -4.23 28.66 11.63
CA TRP A 204 -4.03 30.07 11.91
C TRP A 204 -4.60 30.90 10.78
N GLY A 205 -5.20 32.03 11.13
CA GLY A 205 -5.67 32.98 10.14
C GLY A 205 -5.87 34.37 10.69
N LYS A 206 -5.86 35.34 9.79
CA LYS A 206 -5.99 36.74 10.14
C LYS A 206 -6.57 37.57 9.01
N ASP A 207 -7.55 38.44 9.38
CA ASP A 207 -8.05 39.49 8.53
C ASP A 207 -7.18 40.75 8.65
N PHE A 208 -6.81 41.30 7.51
CA PHE A 208 -6.05 42.52 7.40
C PHE A 208 -6.97 43.69 6.98
N ALA A 209 -6.62 44.92 7.41
CA ALA A 209 -7.43 46.11 7.16
C ALA A 209 -7.64 46.48 5.68
N ASN A 210 -6.89 45.86 4.77
CA ASN A 210 -7.02 46.03 3.33
C ASN A 210 -7.99 45.04 2.66
N GLY A 211 -8.83 44.35 3.44
CA GLY A 211 -9.75 43.34 2.92
C GLY A 211 -9.09 41.99 2.52
N THR A 212 -7.87 41.73 3.01
CA THR A 212 -7.18 40.46 2.77
C THR A 212 -7.30 39.56 3.99
N ASN A 213 -7.78 38.31 3.80
CA ASN A 213 -7.64 37.23 4.75
C ASN A 213 -6.45 36.36 4.36
N VAL A 214 -5.68 35.90 5.35
CA VAL A 214 -4.66 34.87 5.20
C VAL A 214 -4.94 33.73 6.16
N SER A 215 -5.16 32.54 5.65
CA SER A 215 -5.42 31.33 6.43
C SER A 215 -4.36 30.28 6.15
N VAL A 216 -3.87 29.59 7.19
CA VAL A 216 -2.84 28.56 7.11
C VAL A 216 -3.30 27.34 7.89
N TYR A 217 -3.22 26.18 7.26
CA TYR A 217 -3.44 24.86 7.86
C TYR A 217 -2.15 24.07 7.79
N PHE A 218 -1.76 23.45 8.89
CA PHE A 218 -0.60 22.57 8.97
C PHE A 218 -0.96 21.32 9.74
N ASP A 219 -0.67 20.17 9.14
CA ASP A 219 -0.80 18.85 9.75
C ASP A 219 0.53 18.12 9.69
N ARG A 220 0.96 17.53 10.82
CA ARG A 220 2.03 16.57 10.91
C ARG A 220 1.54 15.31 11.61
N TYR A 221 1.67 14.18 10.94
CA TYR A 221 1.35 12.86 11.46
C TYR A 221 2.60 11.98 11.44
N ASP A 222 2.93 11.42 12.59
CA ASP A 222 4.10 10.57 12.80
C ASP A 222 3.63 9.27 13.45
N ARG A 223 3.78 8.17 12.72
CA ARG A 223 3.31 6.84 13.08
C ARG A 223 4.47 5.90 13.25
N GLU A 224 4.57 5.25 14.40
CA GLU A 224 5.61 4.26 14.69
C GLU A 224 5.33 2.90 14.05
N ARG A 225 6.40 2.13 13.91
CA ARG A 225 6.38 0.76 13.39
C ARG A 225 5.69 -0.20 14.36
N ILE A 226 4.90 -1.13 13.83
CA ILE A 226 4.42 -2.31 14.54
C ILE A 226 4.89 -3.54 13.76
N ARG A 227 5.72 -4.39 14.39
CA ARG A 227 6.14 -5.65 13.82
C ARG A 227 5.06 -6.71 14.05
N ALA A 228 4.90 -7.63 13.11
CA ALA A 228 3.95 -8.72 13.28
C ALA A 228 4.30 -9.65 14.44
N LEU A 229 5.60 -9.75 14.78
CA LEU A 229 6.07 -10.53 15.92
C LEU A 229 5.60 -9.97 17.28
N GLU A 230 5.31 -8.67 17.36
CA GLU A 230 4.81 -8.02 18.57
C GLU A 230 3.33 -8.33 18.83
N ASP A 231 2.61 -8.86 17.85
CA ASP A 231 1.20 -9.20 18.01
C ASP A 231 1.05 -10.48 18.87
N PRO A 232 0.51 -10.38 20.09
CA PRO A 232 0.40 -11.53 21.00
C PRO A 232 -0.51 -12.63 20.45
N LYS A 233 -1.39 -12.29 19.51
CA LYS A 233 -2.37 -13.20 18.92
C LYS A 233 -1.84 -13.91 17.68
N TRP A 234 -1.12 -13.19 16.81
CA TRP A 234 -0.76 -13.68 15.47
C TRP A 234 0.74 -13.94 15.29
N SER A 235 1.58 -13.60 16.28
CA SER A 235 3.05 -13.71 16.21
C SER A 235 3.56 -15.13 15.96
N ALA A 236 2.86 -16.14 16.43
CA ALA A 236 3.25 -17.54 16.22
C ALA A 236 2.93 -18.06 14.81
N GLY A 237 2.11 -17.35 14.02
CA GLY A 237 1.62 -17.83 12.74
C GLY A 237 0.74 -19.10 12.84
N ASP A 238 0.42 -19.55 14.05
CA ASP A 238 -0.49 -20.68 14.30
C ASP A 238 -1.90 -20.17 14.54
N LEU A 239 -2.78 -20.37 13.58
CA LEU A 239 -4.16 -19.87 13.61
C LEU A 239 -5.14 -20.87 14.22
N ARG A 240 -4.70 -22.09 14.55
CA ARG A 240 -5.59 -23.14 15.08
C ARG A 240 -6.27 -22.77 16.40
N PRO A 241 -5.64 -22.04 17.33
CA PRO A 241 -6.31 -21.63 18.57
C PRO A 241 -7.52 -20.70 18.37
N PHE A 242 -7.67 -20.11 17.17
CA PHE A 242 -8.75 -19.17 16.85
C PHE A 242 -9.86 -19.79 16.02
N LEU A 243 -9.73 -21.07 15.66
CA LEU A 243 -10.76 -21.77 14.93
C LEU A 243 -11.83 -22.29 15.89
N PRO A 244 -13.12 -22.37 15.47
CA PRO A 244 -14.18 -23.00 16.25
C PRO A 244 -13.83 -24.44 16.62
N ASP A 245 -14.29 -24.90 17.77
CA ASP A 245 -14.11 -26.29 18.16
C ASP A 245 -14.71 -27.23 17.10
N PRO A 246 -13.96 -28.23 16.60
CA PRO A 246 -14.49 -29.19 15.65
C PRO A 246 -15.74 -29.93 16.14
N ASP A 247 -15.85 -30.14 17.45
CA ASP A 247 -16.97 -30.84 18.09
C ASP A 247 -18.25 -29.96 18.17
N GLU A 248 -18.13 -28.64 18.00
CA GLU A 248 -19.26 -27.69 17.98
C GLU A 248 -19.82 -27.41 16.56
N GLY A 249 -19.58 -28.29 15.60
CA GLY A 249 -20.04 -28.14 14.21
C GLY A 249 -19.07 -27.35 13.32
N GLY A 250 -17.84 -27.22 13.74
CA GLY A 250 -16.76 -26.65 12.96
C GLY A 250 -16.39 -27.51 11.72
N LEU A 251 -15.55 -26.95 10.87
CA LEU A 251 -15.16 -27.49 9.55
C LEU A 251 -14.31 -28.77 9.59
N GLY A 252 -14.50 -29.69 10.52
CA GLY A 252 -13.75 -30.95 10.61
C GLY A 252 -12.36 -30.80 11.21
N ALA A 253 -11.66 -31.90 11.44
CA ALA A 253 -10.41 -31.93 12.18
C ALA A 253 -9.34 -30.94 11.67
N TYR A 254 -9.21 -29.80 12.35
CA TYR A 254 -8.18 -28.78 12.12
C TYR A 254 -6.78 -29.24 12.56
N ASN A 255 -6.51 -30.52 12.60
CA ASN A 255 -5.16 -31.04 12.68
C ASN A 255 -4.36 -30.75 11.42
N ASP A 256 -5.01 -30.04 10.48
CA ASP A 256 -4.39 -29.67 9.24
C ASP A 256 -3.32 -28.61 9.50
N THR A 257 -2.19 -28.90 8.97
CA THR A 257 -1.02 -28.08 8.82
C THR A 257 -1.27 -26.73 8.17
N THR A 258 -2.37 -26.58 7.43
CA THR A 258 -2.76 -25.39 6.69
C THR A 258 -2.94 -24.16 7.59
N TRP A 259 -3.35 -24.38 8.84
CA TRP A 259 -3.63 -23.33 9.80
C TRP A 259 -2.46 -23.02 10.75
N ARG A 260 -1.34 -23.71 10.56
CA ARG A 260 -0.14 -23.56 11.37
C ARG A 260 1.02 -23.08 10.52
N ASN A 261 1.69 -21.97 10.92
CA ASN A 261 2.87 -21.44 10.24
C ASN A 261 2.65 -21.45 8.73
N THR A 262 2.00 -20.47 8.23
CA THR A 262 1.14 -20.46 7.04
C THR A 262 1.80 -20.77 5.71
N ASN A 263 3.13 -20.90 5.58
CA ASN A 263 3.75 -21.06 4.27
C ASN A 263 4.75 -22.21 4.18
N VAL A 264 4.58 -23.00 3.13
CA VAL A 264 5.48 -24.11 2.78
C VAL A 264 6.85 -23.65 2.26
N ARG A 265 6.98 -22.36 1.88
CA ARG A 265 8.24 -21.79 1.43
C ARG A 265 8.96 -21.26 2.64
N SER A 266 9.92 -22.00 3.13
CA SER A 266 10.72 -21.68 4.31
C SER A 266 12.20 -21.77 3.99
N GLU A 267 13.04 -21.49 4.98
CA GLU A 267 14.47 -21.75 4.96
C GLU A 267 14.80 -23.25 4.78
N TRP A 268 13.88 -24.14 5.13
CA TRP A 268 13.96 -25.57 4.89
C TRP A 268 13.50 -25.89 3.48
N ALA A 269 14.37 -25.61 2.52
CA ALA A 269 14.06 -25.66 1.10
C ALA A 269 13.72 -27.05 0.61
N GLN A 270 12.90 -27.11 -0.43
CA GLN A 270 12.63 -28.32 -1.22
C GLN A 270 13.20 -28.20 -2.62
N PHE A 271 13.69 -29.32 -3.09
CA PHE A 271 14.29 -29.46 -4.40
C PHE A 271 13.69 -30.65 -5.13
N TYR A 272 13.96 -30.77 -6.40
CA TYR A 272 13.72 -31.96 -7.21
C TYR A 272 14.82 -32.11 -8.25
N ASN A 273 15.11 -33.34 -8.59
CA ASN A 273 15.98 -33.65 -9.73
C ASN A 273 15.16 -33.69 -11.04
N ALA A 274 15.83 -33.92 -12.14
CA ALA A 274 15.20 -33.99 -13.45
C ALA A 274 14.23 -35.15 -13.63
N SER A 275 14.43 -36.20 -12.89
CA SER A 275 13.51 -37.35 -12.91
C SER A 275 12.23 -37.08 -12.10
N GLY A 276 12.12 -35.89 -11.44
CA GLY A 276 11.00 -35.49 -10.61
C GLY A 276 11.08 -36.04 -9.18
N ASN A 277 12.19 -36.67 -8.78
CA ASN A 277 12.39 -37.10 -7.40
C ASN A 277 12.62 -35.88 -6.54
N GLY A 278 11.91 -35.79 -5.42
CA GLY A 278 11.96 -34.65 -4.54
C GLY A 278 12.94 -34.84 -3.39
N PHE A 279 13.64 -33.76 -3.03
CA PHE A 279 14.57 -33.70 -1.91
C PHE A 279 14.16 -32.57 -1.00
N SER A 280 14.25 -32.77 0.32
CA SER A 280 13.93 -31.74 1.29
C SER A 280 14.98 -31.67 2.38
N LEU A 281 15.28 -30.45 2.82
CA LEU A 281 16.10 -30.23 4.02
C LEU A 281 15.26 -30.49 5.28
N TYR A 282 15.84 -31.21 6.22
CA TYR A 282 15.24 -31.48 7.53
C TYR A 282 16.24 -31.25 8.65
N PRO A 283 15.82 -30.68 9.80
CA PRO A 283 16.64 -30.67 11.00
C PRO A 283 16.85 -32.09 11.52
N TYR A 284 17.97 -32.35 12.16
CA TYR A 284 18.30 -33.67 12.71
C TYR A 284 17.27 -34.19 13.74
N SER A 285 16.61 -33.28 14.44
CA SER A 285 15.51 -33.59 15.35
C SER A 285 14.27 -34.18 14.65
N ASP A 286 14.19 -34.08 13.31
CA ASP A 286 13.09 -34.66 12.54
C ASP A 286 13.35 -36.17 12.35
N SER A 287 12.26 -36.91 12.35
CA SER A 287 12.31 -38.38 12.21
C SER A 287 12.79 -38.88 10.82
N PHE A 288 13.04 -37.98 9.87
CA PHE A 288 13.62 -38.34 8.58
C PHE A 288 15.14 -38.40 8.63
N CYS A 289 15.79 -37.46 9.29
CA CYS A 289 17.25 -37.51 9.47
C CYS A 289 17.66 -38.64 10.40
N GLY A 290 18.76 -39.31 10.11
CA GLY A 290 19.32 -40.35 10.97
C GLY A 290 18.65 -41.72 10.87
N ARG A 291 17.68 -41.93 9.97
CA ARG A 291 17.05 -43.24 9.76
C ARG A 291 17.97 -44.27 9.14
N GLY A 292 19.11 -43.84 8.61
CA GLY A 292 20.02 -44.67 7.82
C GLY A 292 19.40 -45.10 6.49
N GLY A 293 20.23 -45.40 5.52
CA GLY A 293 19.80 -45.85 4.19
C GLY A 293 20.27 -44.90 3.08
N SER A 294 19.98 -45.30 1.84
CA SER A 294 20.47 -44.61 0.65
C SER A 294 19.86 -43.25 0.40
N ASN A 295 18.90 -42.82 1.21
CA ASN A 295 18.08 -41.60 0.99
C ASN A 295 18.41 -40.46 1.97
N ASP A 296 19.39 -40.63 2.86
CA ASP A 296 19.80 -39.67 3.88
C ASP A 296 21.20 -39.12 3.55
N PHE A 297 21.26 -37.89 3.05
CA PHE A 297 22.49 -37.20 2.68
C PHE A 297 22.81 -36.14 3.74
N VAL A 298 24.07 -36.09 4.15
CA VAL A 298 24.55 -35.21 5.20
C VAL A 298 25.67 -34.31 4.74
N PHE A 299 25.85 -33.20 5.42
CA PHE A 299 26.92 -32.25 5.14
C PHE A 299 28.07 -32.43 6.16
N PRO A 300 29.35 -32.45 5.74
CA PRO A 300 30.48 -32.63 6.64
C PRO A 300 30.50 -31.68 7.81
N GLY A 301 30.63 -32.21 9.02
CA GLY A 301 30.62 -31.45 10.27
C GLY A 301 29.25 -30.99 10.75
N TYR A 302 28.17 -31.32 10.06
CA TYR A 302 26.78 -30.99 10.38
C TYR A 302 25.85 -32.20 10.38
N GLU A 303 26.40 -33.40 10.47
CA GLU A 303 25.71 -34.68 10.34
C GLU A 303 24.58 -34.87 11.36
N GLU A 304 24.73 -34.24 12.56
CA GLU A 304 23.74 -34.25 13.64
C GLU A 304 22.96 -32.94 13.74
N VAL A 305 23.08 -32.06 12.73
CA VAL A 305 22.39 -30.78 12.72
C VAL A 305 21.23 -30.79 11.72
N PHE A 306 21.49 -31.24 10.49
CA PHE A 306 20.47 -31.34 9.44
C PHE A 306 20.83 -32.41 8.40
N CYS A 307 19.85 -32.72 7.54
CA CYS A 307 20.08 -33.62 6.38
C CYS A 307 19.29 -33.14 5.17
N LEU A 308 19.75 -33.60 3.99
CA LEU A 308 18.99 -33.57 2.76
C LEU A 308 18.42 -34.97 2.51
N TYR A 309 17.10 -35.12 2.53
CA TYR A 309 16.43 -36.40 2.47
C TYR A 309 15.57 -36.51 1.21
N ASP A 310 15.58 -37.68 0.58
CA ASP A 310 14.75 -38.01 -0.58
C ASP A 310 13.28 -38.15 -0.15
N ALA A 311 12.59 -37.01 -0.04
CA ALA A 311 11.18 -36.94 0.21
C ALA A 311 10.59 -35.57 -0.20
N THR A 312 9.36 -35.61 -0.71
CA THR A 312 8.65 -34.40 -1.20
C THR A 312 7.76 -33.71 -0.18
N SER A 313 7.68 -34.21 1.06
CA SER A 313 6.74 -33.69 2.07
C SER A 313 7.41 -32.68 2.98
N ILE A 314 7.00 -31.43 2.94
CA ILE A 314 7.32 -30.49 4.05
C ILE A 314 6.43 -30.83 5.23
N ARG A 315 7.08 -31.03 6.39
CA ARG A 315 6.37 -31.15 7.65
C ARG A 315 5.94 -29.79 8.17
N ASP A 316 4.90 -29.79 8.98
CA ASP A 316 4.32 -28.59 9.55
C ASP A 316 5.30 -27.78 10.39
N SER A 317 6.19 -28.47 11.08
CA SER A 317 7.24 -27.84 11.89
C SER A 317 8.25 -27.03 11.07
N LEU A 318 8.32 -27.26 9.76
CA LEU A 318 9.27 -26.63 8.86
C LEU A 318 8.65 -25.52 8.00
N ARG A 319 7.40 -25.17 8.26
CA ARG A 319 6.75 -24.06 7.58
C ARG A 319 7.25 -22.71 8.12
N ALA A 320 7.37 -21.73 7.26
CA ALA A 320 7.82 -20.41 7.64
C ALA A 320 6.78 -19.68 8.50
N ASN A 321 7.24 -19.10 9.59
CA ASN A 321 6.50 -18.09 10.33
C ASN A 321 6.88 -16.69 9.82
N TYR A 322 6.04 -16.08 9.01
CA TYR A 322 6.31 -14.76 8.44
C TYR A 322 6.32 -13.64 9.48
N ALA A 323 5.60 -13.80 10.59
CA ALA A 323 5.55 -12.78 11.64
C ALA A 323 6.94 -12.41 12.18
N THR A 324 7.92 -13.29 12.05
CA THR A 324 9.30 -13.03 12.52
C THR A 324 10.01 -11.91 11.75
N THR A 325 9.57 -11.58 10.53
CA THR A 325 10.35 -10.71 9.65
C THR A 325 9.58 -9.53 9.08
N TYR A 326 8.24 -9.50 9.09
CA TYR A 326 7.51 -8.42 8.43
C TYR A 326 6.86 -7.43 9.40
N ASP A 327 6.66 -6.22 8.89
CA ASP A 327 5.90 -5.20 9.58
C ASP A 327 4.40 -5.44 9.41
N LYS A 328 3.67 -5.48 10.52
CA LYS A 328 2.21 -5.40 10.50
C LYS A 328 1.76 -4.03 10.03
N ARG A 329 2.49 -3.00 10.45
CA ARG A 329 2.31 -1.62 10.04
C ARG A 329 3.67 -0.91 9.99
N GLY A 330 4.04 -0.38 8.85
CA GLY A 330 5.28 0.39 8.69
C GLY A 330 5.20 1.76 9.35
N PRO A 331 6.34 2.37 9.72
CA PRO A 331 6.40 3.75 10.15
C PRO A 331 5.98 4.67 9.00
N LEU A 332 5.38 5.79 9.31
CA LEU A 332 4.93 6.78 8.35
C LEU A 332 5.10 8.17 8.92
N LEU A 333 5.75 9.04 8.17
CA LEU A 333 5.79 10.46 8.45
C LEU A 333 5.04 11.20 7.34
N ARG A 334 4.04 11.99 7.71
CA ARG A 334 3.22 12.76 6.77
C ARG A 334 3.18 14.22 7.20
N ASN A 335 3.35 15.14 6.26
CA ASN A 335 3.13 16.56 6.49
C ASN A 335 2.21 17.11 5.42
N ASN A 336 1.31 17.99 5.81
CA ASN A 336 0.42 18.70 4.89
C ASN A 336 0.34 20.17 5.32
N ILE A 337 0.53 21.08 4.39
CA ILE A 337 0.37 22.50 4.60
C ILE A 337 -0.50 23.08 3.50
N VAL A 338 -1.49 23.91 3.89
CA VAL A 338 -2.32 24.65 2.94
C VAL A 338 -2.36 26.11 3.38
N VAL A 339 -2.21 26.99 2.44
CA VAL A 339 -2.26 28.45 2.64
C VAL A 339 -3.30 29.04 1.70
N PHE A 340 -4.20 29.83 2.24
CA PHE A 340 -5.15 30.65 1.50
C PHE A 340 -4.80 32.12 1.67
N VAL A 341 -4.95 32.88 0.59
CA VAL A 341 -4.89 34.33 0.59
C VAL A 341 -6.08 34.84 -0.24
N ASN A 342 -7.06 35.39 0.43
CA ASN A 342 -8.27 35.93 -0.17
C ASN A 342 -8.27 37.44 -0.01
N THR A 343 -8.49 38.20 -1.08
CA THR A 343 -8.45 39.66 -1.07
C THR A 343 -9.66 40.22 -1.80
N GLU A 344 -10.47 40.99 -1.10
CA GLU A 344 -11.53 41.82 -1.70
C GLU A 344 -10.90 42.99 -2.46
N LEU A 345 -11.31 43.17 -3.71
CA LEU A 345 -10.86 44.25 -4.56
C LEU A 345 -11.89 45.42 -4.54
N ASP A 346 -11.43 46.65 -4.78
CA ASP A 346 -12.27 47.85 -4.76
C ASP A 346 -13.51 47.82 -5.67
N ASN A 347 -13.50 46.93 -6.67
CA ASN A 347 -14.59 46.74 -7.63
C ASN A 347 -15.58 45.63 -7.24
N GLY A 348 -15.47 45.08 -6.02
CA GLY A 348 -16.33 44.00 -5.52
C GLY A 348 -15.99 42.61 -6.03
N MET A 349 -14.88 42.45 -6.75
CA MET A 349 -14.32 41.13 -7.07
C MET A 349 -13.47 40.65 -5.90
N GLU A 350 -13.25 39.36 -5.87
CA GLU A 350 -12.32 38.73 -4.93
C GLU A 350 -11.22 38.00 -5.70
N ALA A 351 -9.97 38.31 -5.35
CA ALA A 351 -8.80 37.57 -5.78
C ALA A 351 -8.45 36.53 -4.72
N TYR A 352 -8.28 35.27 -5.12
CA TYR A 352 -7.92 34.21 -4.19
C TYR A 352 -6.72 33.40 -4.67
N THR A 353 -5.91 32.97 -3.72
CA THR A 353 -4.75 32.10 -3.93
C THR A 353 -4.83 30.94 -2.96
N GLU A 354 -4.63 29.74 -3.45
CA GLU A 354 -4.50 28.52 -2.66
C GLU A 354 -3.16 27.86 -3.00
N VAL A 355 -2.35 27.59 -1.98
CA VAL A 355 -1.10 26.83 -2.12
C VAL A 355 -1.16 25.65 -1.17
N SER A 356 -0.94 24.45 -1.69
CA SER A 356 -0.81 23.26 -0.85
C SER A 356 0.48 22.49 -1.15
N TYR A 357 1.07 21.95 -0.09
CA TYR A 357 2.24 21.09 -0.17
C TYR A 357 2.09 19.91 0.79
N TYR A 358 2.18 18.72 0.23
CA TYR A 358 2.05 17.46 0.93
C TYR A 358 3.32 16.63 0.77
N THR A 359 3.76 16.00 1.86
CA THR A 359 4.84 15.00 1.82
C THR A 359 4.47 13.77 2.62
N SER A 360 4.90 12.59 2.17
CA SER A 360 4.89 11.39 2.98
C SER A 360 6.16 10.57 2.79
N ASP A 361 6.61 9.96 3.87
CA ASP A 361 7.76 9.05 3.92
C ASP A 361 7.33 7.79 4.67
N ILE A 362 7.39 6.66 4.00
CA ILE A 362 7.03 5.36 4.55
C ILE A 362 8.13 4.35 4.26
N ASN A 363 8.58 3.65 5.30
CA ASN A 363 9.42 2.47 5.18
C ASN A 363 8.61 1.23 5.58
N ARG A 364 8.84 0.12 4.91
CA ARG A 364 8.15 -1.13 5.22
C ARG A 364 9.04 -2.32 5.00
N VAL A 365 9.06 -3.23 5.95
CA VAL A 365 9.78 -4.49 5.87
C VAL A 365 8.81 -5.64 5.62
N LEU A 366 9.14 -6.48 4.65
CA LEU A 366 8.44 -7.71 4.32
C LEU A 366 9.40 -8.90 4.47
N TYR A 367 8.82 -10.10 4.55
CA TYR A 367 9.62 -11.33 4.51
C TYR A 367 10.40 -11.48 3.19
N GLY A 368 11.47 -12.24 3.23
CA GLY A 368 12.33 -12.51 2.07
C GLY A 368 11.57 -13.09 0.86
N GLY A 369 12.09 -12.87 -0.31
CA GLY A 369 11.54 -13.40 -1.56
C GLY A 369 11.45 -14.92 -1.54
N ALA A 370 10.60 -15.53 -2.36
CA ALA A 370 10.50 -16.97 -2.53
C ALA A 370 10.64 -17.36 -3.99
N MET A 371 11.39 -18.40 -4.26
CA MET A 371 11.42 -19.06 -5.57
C MET A 371 10.32 -20.10 -5.66
N LEU A 372 9.66 -20.16 -6.82
CA LEU A 372 8.64 -21.16 -7.15
C LEU A 372 9.21 -22.14 -8.17
N GLY A 373 9.01 -23.42 -7.91
CA GLY A 373 9.38 -24.47 -8.86
C GLY A 373 8.43 -24.59 -10.05
N LEU A 374 8.85 -25.41 -11.03
CA LEU A 374 8.00 -25.82 -12.15
C LEU A 374 6.68 -26.42 -11.65
N GLY A 375 5.56 -25.99 -12.19
CA GLY A 375 4.22 -26.49 -11.86
C GLY A 375 3.36 -25.53 -11.03
N SER A 376 3.88 -24.43 -10.52
CA SER A 376 3.07 -23.31 -10.13
C SER A 376 2.54 -22.65 -11.40
N SER A 377 1.39 -23.10 -11.88
CA SER A 377 0.66 -22.42 -12.95
C SER A 377 0.20 -21.06 -12.46
N SER A 378 1.13 -20.12 -12.34
CA SER A 378 0.77 -18.73 -12.20
C SER A 378 0.10 -18.33 -13.51
N LYS A 379 -1.17 -17.98 -13.43
CA LYS A 379 -1.96 -17.43 -14.53
C LYS A 379 -1.49 -16.03 -14.90
N GLY A 380 -0.24 -15.88 -15.25
CA GLY A 380 0.34 -14.61 -15.66
C GLY A 380 1.65 -14.91 -16.38
N GLY A 381 1.61 -14.89 -17.68
CA GLY A 381 2.58 -15.26 -18.69
C GLY A 381 4.03 -14.79 -18.54
N GLY A 382 4.68 -15.07 -17.43
CA GLY A 382 6.13 -14.92 -17.27
C GLY A 382 6.81 -16.28 -17.35
N ASN A 383 7.86 -16.40 -18.12
CA ASN A 383 8.77 -17.56 -18.15
C ASN A 383 9.41 -17.74 -16.76
N THR A 384 8.74 -18.45 -15.86
CA THR A 384 9.31 -18.85 -14.58
C THR A 384 10.24 -20.03 -14.83
N GLN A 385 11.50 -19.76 -15.13
CA GLN A 385 12.50 -20.81 -15.03
C GLN A 385 12.80 -21.04 -13.54
N PRO A 386 12.79 -22.29 -13.08
CA PRO A 386 13.14 -22.62 -11.70
C PRO A 386 14.62 -22.32 -11.47
N MET A 387 14.97 -21.98 -10.21
CA MET A 387 16.37 -21.87 -9.79
C MET A 387 17.05 -23.23 -9.98
N PHE A 388 18.04 -23.27 -10.84
CA PHE A 388 18.85 -24.49 -11.11
C PHE A 388 20.14 -24.41 -10.32
N ILE A 389 20.46 -25.46 -9.58
CA ILE A 389 21.66 -25.62 -8.77
C ILE A 389 22.53 -26.69 -9.43
N PRO A 390 23.62 -26.28 -10.09
CA PRO A 390 24.51 -27.26 -10.75
C PRO A 390 25.11 -28.22 -9.72
N ALA A 391 25.38 -29.47 -10.13
CA ALA A 391 26.08 -30.44 -9.29
C ALA A 391 27.47 -29.96 -8.87
N THR A 392 28.08 -29.08 -9.65
CA THR A 392 29.38 -28.46 -9.37
C THR A 392 29.31 -27.33 -8.32
N ASN A 393 28.10 -26.88 -7.90
CA ASN A 393 27.96 -25.91 -6.82
C ASN A 393 28.69 -26.41 -5.57
N TYR A 394 29.52 -25.55 -4.96
CA TYR A 394 30.35 -25.95 -3.82
C TYR A 394 29.54 -26.62 -2.72
N TRP A 395 28.42 -26.06 -2.31
CA TRP A 395 27.61 -26.59 -1.22
C TRP A 395 26.90 -27.90 -1.56
N LEU A 396 26.35 -28.02 -2.76
CA LEU A 396 25.72 -29.25 -3.20
C LEU A 396 26.73 -30.41 -3.32
N SER A 397 27.93 -30.13 -3.79
CA SER A 397 28.99 -31.11 -3.99
C SER A 397 29.53 -31.71 -2.70
N GLN A 398 29.28 -31.12 -1.54
CA GLN A 398 29.75 -31.60 -0.23
C GLN A 398 28.82 -32.65 0.40
N PHE A 399 27.58 -32.79 -0.07
CA PHE A 399 26.66 -33.78 0.51
C PHE A 399 27.08 -35.19 0.18
N TYR A 400 27.09 -36.08 1.18
CA TYR A 400 27.37 -37.49 1.04
C TYR A 400 26.32 -38.36 1.73
N ARG A 401 26.24 -39.64 1.38
CA ARG A 401 25.30 -40.58 1.99
C ARG A 401 25.75 -40.95 3.39
N ARG A 402 24.85 -40.80 4.37
CA ARG A 402 25.14 -41.08 5.80
C ARG A 402 25.53 -42.56 6.05
N ASP A 403 24.96 -43.52 5.31
CA ASP A 403 25.20 -44.95 5.51
C ASP A 403 26.59 -45.42 5.05
N ARG A 404 27.34 -44.57 4.32
CA ARG A 404 28.66 -44.88 3.77
C ARG A 404 29.81 -44.22 4.53
N GLY A 405 29.53 -43.20 5.32
CA GLY A 405 30.53 -42.41 6.07
C GLY A 405 31.31 -41.40 5.19
N PRO A 406 32.25 -40.64 5.79
CA PRO A 406 32.94 -39.55 5.10
C PRO A 406 34.14 -40.00 4.24
N ASP A 407 34.43 -41.29 4.15
CA ASP A 407 35.50 -41.83 3.26
C ASP A 407 34.98 -41.87 1.83
N TYR A 408 35.13 -40.75 1.18
CA TYR A 408 34.57 -40.41 -0.13
C TYR A 408 35.05 -41.37 -1.25
N ASP A 409 34.27 -42.40 -1.56
CA ASP A 409 34.27 -42.97 -2.89
C ASP A 409 33.38 -42.11 -3.80
N SER A 410 33.75 -41.98 -5.07
CA SER A 410 32.99 -41.21 -6.08
C SER A 410 31.50 -41.61 -6.20
N ASP A 411 31.15 -42.82 -5.74
CA ASP A 411 29.80 -43.38 -5.73
C ASP A 411 28.96 -42.95 -4.50
N ASP A 412 29.60 -42.40 -3.50
CA ASP A 412 28.97 -42.02 -2.22
C ASP A 412 28.59 -40.54 -2.17
N LEU A 413 29.12 -39.73 -3.06
CA LEU A 413 28.75 -38.33 -3.22
C LEU A 413 27.35 -38.21 -3.81
N PHE A 414 26.57 -37.26 -3.31
CA PHE A 414 25.23 -36.96 -3.83
C PHE A 414 25.24 -36.69 -5.34
N ILE A 415 26.25 -36.00 -5.85
CA ILE A 415 26.45 -35.68 -7.27
C ILE A 415 26.62 -36.91 -8.18
N ASN A 416 27.06 -38.03 -7.62
CA ASN A 416 27.27 -39.28 -8.37
C ASN A 416 26.12 -40.28 -8.20
N SER A 417 25.09 -39.94 -7.40
CA SER A 417 23.93 -40.79 -7.26
C SER A 417 23.20 -40.95 -8.60
N SER A 418 22.67 -42.15 -8.87
CA SER A 418 21.87 -42.41 -10.07
C SER A 418 20.68 -41.44 -10.24
N ASP A 419 20.30 -40.76 -9.16
CA ASP A 419 19.22 -39.82 -9.11
C ASP A 419 19.57 -38.44 -9.68
N MET A 420 20.86 -38.07 -9.71
CA MET A 420 21.35 -36.85 -10.30
C MET A 420 21.66 -36.92 -11.80
N LYS A 421 21.87 -38.13 -12.33
CA LYS A 421 22.37 -38.34 -13.70
C LYS A 421 21.34 -38.28 -14.82
N LYS A 422 20.11 -37.88 -14.55
CA LYS A 422 19.05 -37.89 -15.58
C LYS A 422 18.41 -36.52 -15.73
N PHE A 423 19.11 -35.61 -16.39
CA PHE A 423 18.48 -34.41 -16.88
C PHE A 423 18.43 -34.40 -18.40
N ASP A 424 17.19 -34.41 -18.90
CA ASP A 424 16.76 -34.14 -20.26
C ASP A 424 17.20 -35.13 -21.35
N SER A 425 16.19 -35.81 -21.89
CA SER A 425 16.31 -36.60 -23.12
C SER A 425 16.58 -35.76 -24.39
N ALA A 426 16.57 -34.43 -24.27
CA ALA A 426 16.86 -33.49 -25.34
C ALA A 426 18.24 -32.83 -25.22
N ASP A 427 18.93 -32.92 -24.08
CA ASP A 427 20.27 -32.37 -23.92
C ASP A 427 21.33 -33.44 -24.27
N THR A 428 21.82 -33.35 -25.48
CA THR A 428 22.92 -34.21 -25.99
C THR A 428 24.31 -33.77 -25.49
N THR A 429 24.41 -32.74 -24.65
CA THR A 429 25.67 -32.13 -24.21
C THR A 429 26.16 -32.59 -22.84
N GLY A 430 25.38 -33.36 -22.08
CA GLY A 430 25.81 -33.95 -20.79
C GLY A 430 26.05 -32.93 -19.66
N ALA A 431 25.54 -31.71 -19.78
CA ALA A 431 25.88 -30.59 -18.90
C ALA A 431 24.88 -30.34 -17.76
N SER A 432 23.83 -31.14 -17.59
CA SER A 432 22.70 -30.78 -16.71
C SER A 432 22.53 -31.69 -15.49
N GLU A 433 23.61 -31.95 -14.76
CA GLU A 433 23.56 -32.60 -13.45
C GLU A 433 23.31 -31.53 -12.36
N GLY A 434 22.22 -31.68 -11.60
CA GLY A 434 21.91 -30.73 -10.52
C GLY A 434 20.52 -30.88 -9.95
N LEU A 435 20.12 -29.88 -9.12
CA LEU A 435 18.80 -29.80 -8.51
C LEU A 435 18.09 -28.55 -8.94
N PHE A 436 16.76 -28.61 -8.95
CA PHE A 436 15.88 -27.43 -9.07
C PHE A 436 15.21 -27.12 -7.75
N ALA A 437 15.16 -25.86 -7.38
CA ALA A 437 14.35 -25.47 -6.25
C ALA A 437 12.86 -25.66 -6.56
N ARG A 438 12.16 -26.35 -5.66
CA ARG A 438 10.70 -26.46 -5.67
C ARG A 438 10.07 -25.39 -4.81
N TYR A 439 10.52 -25.30 -3.57
CA TYR A 439 10.15 -24.28 -2.62
C TYR A 439 11.41 -23.81 -1.92
N HIS A 440 11.74 -22.56 -2.11
CA HIS A 440 12.89 -21.94 -1.48
C HIS A 440 12.53 -20.51 -1.07
N ARG A 441 13.04 -20.06 0.06
CA ARG A 441 12.89 -18.70 0.55
C ARG A 441 14.24 -18.12 0.87
N PHE A 442 14.48 -16.92 0.36
CA PHE A 442 15.64 -16.14 0.76
C PHE A 442 15.44 -15.62 2.18
N LEU A 443 16.50 -15.61 2.98
CA LEU A 443 16.45 -15.15 4.36
C LEU A 443 16.51 -13.63 4.46
N THR A 444 17.14 -12.99 3.49
CA THR A 444 17.23 -11.51 3.41
C THR A 444 15.83 -10.91 3.26
N PRO A 445 15.37 -10.09 4.23
CA PRO A 445 14.09 -9.42 4.13
C PRO A 445 14.04 -8.47 2.94
N ARG A 446 12.87 -8.30 2.36
CA ARG A 446 12.59 -7.22 1.42
C ARG A 446 12.15 -5.99 2.19
N SER A 447 12.54 -4.82 1.72
CA SER A 447 11.99 -3.56 2.22
C SER A 447 11.60 -2.62 1.08
N TYR A 448 10.70 -1.71 1.42
CA TYR A 448 10.26 -0.64 0.54
C TYR A 448 10.45 0.67 1.27
N ASP A 449 11.13 1.59 0.60
CA ASP A 449 11.17 3.01 0.96
C ASP A 449 10.35 3.76 -0.08
N SER A 450 9.38 4.54 0.36
CA SER A 450 8.56 5.33 -0.56
C SER A 450 8.41 6.75 -0.03
N LYS A 451 8.83 7.71 -0.85
CA LYS A 451 8.67 9.14 -0.62
C LYS A 451 7.69 9.70 -1.63
N ARG A 452 6.80 10.57 -1.17
CA ARG A 452 5.82 11.24 -2.01
C ARG A 452 5.78 12.71 -1.69
N GLU A 453 5.64 13.50 -2.74
CA GLU A 453 5.46 14.93 -2.64
C GLU A 453 4.33 15.36 -3.58
N THR A 454 3.51 16.30 -3.14
CA THR A 454 2.51 16.92 -4.01
C THR A 454 2.49 18.41 -3.74
N PHE A 455 2.67 19.19 -4.77
CA PHE A 455 2.53 20.64 -4.78
C PHE A 455 1.31 21.03 -5.61
N ARG A 456 0.52 21.99 -5.13
CA ARG A 456 -0.61 22.58 -5.86
C ARG A 456 -0.67 24.08 -5.61
N LEU A 457 -0.86 24.83 -6.67
CA LEU A 457 -1.15 26.26 -6.68
C LEU A 457 -2.45 26.50 -7.45
N VAL A 458 -3.36 27.21 -6.83
CA VAL A 458 -4.52 27.81 -7.50
C VAL A 458 -4.46 29.31 -7.37
N GLN A 459 -4.67 30.00 -8.47
CA GLN A 459 -4.84 31.44 -8.50
C GLN A 459 -6.12 31.75 -9.24
N GLY A 460 -7.02 32.51 -8.64
CA GLY A 460 -8.30 32.80 -9.26
C GLY A 460 -8.88 34.17 -8.90
N LEU A 461 -9.95 34.46 -9.60
CA LEU A 461 -10.80 35.63 -9.43
C LEU A 461 -12.24 35.16 -9.41
N ARG A 462 -13.04 35.70 -8.51
CA ARG A 462 -14.49 35.48 -8.47
C ARG A 462 -15.24 36.80 -8.22
N GLY A 463 -16.48 36.83 -8.64
CA GLY A 463 -17.30 38.03 -8.45
C GLY A 463 -18.69 37.88 -9.01
N SER A 464 -19.47 38.95 -8.89
CA SER A 464 -20.84 39.00 -9.39
C SER A 464 -21.00 40.16 -10.38
N PHE A 465 -21.81 39.95 -11.39
CA PHE A 465 -22.22 40.99 -12.35
C PHE A 465 -23.74 40.90 -12.54
N GLU A 466 -24.45 41.92 -12.11
CA GLU A 466 -25.93 41.90 -12.02
C GLU A 466 -26.42 40.68 -11.22
N THR A 467 -27.08 39.73 -11.88
CA THR A 467 -27.62 38.49 -11.30
C THR A 467 -26.77 37.27 -11.59
N TRP A 468 -25.60 37.48 -12.18
CA TRP A 468 -24.67 36.41 -12.53
C TRP A 468 -23.50 36.39 -11.57
N ASP A 469 -23.23 35.22 -11.02
CA ASP A 469 -21.97 34.90 -10.31
C ASP A 469 -20.98 34.26 -11.26
N TRP A 470 -19.73 34.62 -11.17
CA TRP A 470 -18.68 34.02 -11.98
C TRP A 470 -17.43 33.68 -11.16
N ASP A 471 -16.69 32.69 -11.61
CA ASP A 471 -15.43 32.24 -11.04
C ASP A 471 -14.50 31.75 -12.16
N SER A 472 -13.25 32.13 -12.09
CA SER A 472 -12.20 31.69 -13.02
C SER A 472 -10.94 31.40 -12.23
N GLY A 473 -10.27 30.30 -12.56
CA GLY A 473 -9.04 29.90 -11.89
C GLY A 473 -8.02 29.27 -12.81
N PHE A 474 -6.78 29.39 -12.39
CA PHE A 474 -5.63 28.72 -12.97
C PHE A 474 -5.06 27.77 -11.92
N VAL A 475 -4.81 26.52 -12.29
CA VAL A 475 -4.25 25.48 -11.43
C VAL A 475 -2.95 24.98 -12.03
N ILE A 476 -1.91 24.90 -11.20
CA ILE A 476 -0.70 24.11 -11.45
C ILE A 476 -0.55 23.13 -10.30
N SER A 477 -0.37 21.86 -10.62
CA SER A 477 -0.09 20.83 -9.63
C SER A 477 0.91 19.82 -10.17
N ARG A 478 1.80 19.38 -9.29
CA ARG A 478 2.77 18.33 -9.58
C ARG A 478 2.84 17.37 -8.40
N ALA A 479 2.85 16.08 -8.68
CA ALA A 479 3.10 15.05 -7.70
C ALA A 479 4.26 14.15 -8.14
N THR A 480 5.08 13.74 -7.18
CA THR A 480 6.20 12.81 -7.37
C THR A 480 6.07 11.62 -6.43
N SER A 481 6.58 10.50 -6.85
CA SER A 481 6.70 9.28 -6.05
C SER A 481 8.04 8.63 -6.35
N GLU A 482 8.91 8.60 -5.35
CA GLU A 482 10.18 7.89 -5.38
C GLU A 482 10.01 6.61 -4.56
N MET A 483 10.37 5.46 -5.14
CA MET A 483 10.18 4.17 -4.51
C MET A 483 11.38 3.26 -4.74
N ASP A 484 12.06 2.92 -3.63
CA ASP A 484 13.15 1.95 -3.62
C ASP A 484 12.67 0.62 -3.03
N ASN A 485 12.96 -0.46 -3.74
CA ASN A 485 12.66 -1.81 -3.32
C ASN A 485 13.94 -2.58 -3.11
N HIS A 486 14.24 -2.94 -1.88
CA HIS A 486 15.45 -3.65 -1.47
C HIS A 486 15.20 -5.14 -1.26
N GLY A 487 16.29 -5.93 -1.22
CA GLY A 487 16.21 -7.38 -1.03
C GLY A 487 15.57 -8.11 -2.22
N ARG A 488 15.75 -7.56 -3.41
CA ARG A 488 15.40 -8.22 -4.67
C ARG A 488 16.55 -9.09 -5.13
N VAL A 489 16.25 -10.16 -5.87
CA VAL A 489 17.27 -11.08 -6.37
C VAL A 489 17.61 -10.71 -7.80
N ASP A 490 18.90 -10.45 -8.05
CA ASP A 490 19.45 -10.39 -9.40
C ASP A 490 19.65 -11.82 -9.91
N MET A 491 18.88 -12.21 -10.92
CA MET A 491 18.89 -13.57 -11.44
C MET A 491 20.19 -13.92 -12.17
N ASN A 492 20.86 -12.95 -12.78
CA ASN A 492 22.15 -13.19 -13.43
C ASN A 492 23.25 -13.39 -12.38
N ALA A 493 23.24 -12.56 -11.32
CA ALA A 493 24.16 -12.73 -10.20
C ALA A 493 23.89 -14.08 -9.48
N MET A 494 22.62 -14.47 -9.33
CA MET A 494 22.26 -15.75 -8.73
C MET A 494 22.75 -16.93 -9.57
N ASP A 495 22.53 -16.92 -10.88
CA ASP A 495 23.00 -18.00 -11.77
C ASP A 495 24.53 -18.13 -11.70
N ALA A 496 25.24 -16.99 -11.67
CA ALA A 496 26.70 -16.98 -11.51
C ALA A 496 27.17 -17.51 -10.14
N ALA A 497 26.49 -17.07 -9.06
CA ALA A 497 26.81 -17.49 -7.70
C ALA A 497 26.47 -18.98 -7.44
N LEU A 498 25.45 -19.52 -8.11
CA LEU A 498 25.13 -20.95 -8.06
C LEU A 498 26.15 -21.82 -8.81
N ALA A 499 26.76 -21.27 -9.86
CA ALA A 499 27.80 -21.97 -10.64
C ALA A 499 29.19 -21.92 -9.97
N ASP A 500 29.37 -21.13 -8.91
CA ASP A 500 30.65 -21.04 -8.19
C ASP A 500 30.96 -22.33 -7.46
N THR A 501 32.21 -22.79 -7.61
CA THR A 501 32.76 -24.03 -7.02
C THR A 501 33.54 -23.78 -5.73
N THR A 502 33.54 -22.56 -5.21
CA THR A 502 34.23 -22.14 -3.96
C THR A 502 33.24 -21.97 -2.82
N PRO A 503 33.72 -21.89 -1.56
CA PRO A 503 32.86 -21.62 -0.40
C PRO A 503 32.04 -20.31 -0.48
N ASN A 504 32.37 -19.43 -1.44
CA ASN A 504 31.61 -18.19 -1.68
C ASN A 504 30.35 -18.42 -2.52
N ALA A 505 30.16 -19.61 -3.08
CA ALA A 505 28.95 -19.95 -3.83
C ALA A 505 27.68 -19.60 -3.03
N TYR A 506 26.63 -19.20 -3.73
CA TYR A 506 25.30 -19.10 -3.10
C TYR A 506 24.87 -20.47 -2.59
N ASN A 507 24.43 -20.50 -1.33
CA ASN A 507 24.07 -21.73 -0.62
C ASN A 507 22.55 -21.85 -0.41
N PRO A 508 21.82 -22.50 -1.30
CA PRO A 508 20.38 -22.72 -1.13
C PRO A 508 20.04 -23.76 -0.04
N PHE A 509 21.06 -24.43 0.52
CA PHE A 509 20.94 -25.45 1.57
C PHE A 509 21.29 -24.92 2.96
N CYS A 510 21.42 -23.60 3.12
CA CYS A 510 21.92 -23.00 4.35
C CYS A 510 20.98 -23.17 5.56
N ALA A 511 19.66 -23.26 5.35
CA ALA A 511 18.62 -23.40 6.37
C ALA A 511 18.76 -22.41 7.57
N GLY A 512 19.45 -21.27 7.36
CA GLY A 512 19.81 -20.36 8.45
C GLY A 512 20.89 -20.88 9.41
N ILE A 513 21.53 -21.99 9.08
CA ILE A 513 22.55 -22.68 9.89
C ILE A 513 23.94 -22.46 9.31
N LEU A 514 24.07 -22.71 8.00
CA LEU A 514 25.29 -22.48 7.24
C LEU A 514 25.32 -21.05 6.68
N PRO A 515 26.49 -20.57 6.24
CA PRO A 515 26.55 -19.34 5.43
C PRO A 515 25.68 -19.47 4.18
N CYS A 516 24.74 -18.55 3.98
CA CYS A 516 23.88 -18.56 2.80
C CYS A 516 24.52 -17.82 1.62
N ASN A 517 25.37 -16.84 1.89
CA ASN A 517 26.03 -15.99 0.89
C ASN A 517 25.03 -15.25 -0.01
N GLU A 518 23.88 -14.85 0.53
CA GLU A 518 22.80 -14.18 -0.21
C GLU A 518 23.17 -12.76 -0.66
N GLU A 519 24.07 -12.09 0.02
CA GLU A 519 24.44 -10.68 -0.20
C GLU A 519 24.86 -10.42 -1.66
N GLN A 520 25.57 -11.37 -2.25
CA GLN A 520 26.09 -11.25 -3.62
C GLN A 520 25.02 -11.33 -4.70
N ILE A 521 23.83 -11.83 -4.38
CA ILE A 521 22.72 -11.97 -5.31
C ILE A 521 21.61 -10.96 -5.06
N MET A 522 21.73 -10.15 -3.97
CA MET A 522 20.72 -9.16 -3.63
C MET A 522 20.97 -7.85 -4.36
N THR A 523 19.90 -7.24 -4.80
CA THR A 523 19.89 -5.94 -5.48
C THR A 523 18.74 -5.08 -5.00
N SER A 524 18.78 -3.81 -5.36
CA SER A 524 17.67 -2.87 -5.19
C SER A 524 17.18 -2.42 -6.55
N ILE A 525 15.89 -2.15 -6.66
CA ILE A 525 15.27 -1.60 -7.85
C ILE A 525 14.46 -0.36 -7.46
N TYR A 526 14.46 0.64 -8.33
CA TYR A 526 13.74 1.89 -8.09
C TYR A 526 12.58 2.08 -9.07
N ARG A 527 11.71 2.99 -8.72
CA ARG A 527 10.65 3.49 -9.57
C ARG A 527 10.33 4.93 -9.17
N ASP A 528 10.55 5.85 -10.10
CA ASP A 528 10.34 7.28 -9.92
C ASP A 528 9.26 7.74 -10.88
N ASN A 529 8.16 8.21 -10.34
CA ASN A 529 7.01 8.60 -11.12
C ASN A 529 6.69 10.07 -10.87
N THR A 530 6.25 10.76 -11.92
CA THR A 530 5.78 12.14 -11.83
C THR A 530 4.46 12.29 -12.55
N THR A 531 3.54 13.04 -11.96
CA THR A 531 2.31 13.49 -12.62
C THR A 531 2.18 14.99 -12.52
N GLU A 532 1.64 15.62 -13.55
CA GLU A 532 1.43 17.06 -13.60
C GLU A 532 0.02 17.36 -14.10
N LEU A 533 -0.56 18.42 -13.58
CA LEU A 533 -1.84 18.99 -13.98
C LEU A 533 -1.69 20.50 -14.14
N MET A 534 -2.03 21.02 -15.32
CA MET A 534 -2.23 22.44 -15.56
C MET A 534 -3.65 22.63 -16.06
N MET A 535 -4.40 23.56 -15.47
CA MET A 535 -5.80 23.77 -15.83
C MET A 535 -6.15 25.25 -15.75
N VAL A 536 -6.97 25.69 -16.67
CA VAL A 536 -7.66 26.99 -16.60
C VAL A 536 -9.15 26.71 -16.72
N ASP A 537 -9.93 27.30 -15.85
CA ASP A 537 -11.38 27.19 -15.86
C ASP A 537 -12.04 28.56 -15.79
N PHE A 538 -13.25 28.63 -16.33
CA PHE A 538 -14.18 29.74 -16.17
C PHE A 538 -15.58 29.18 -16.06
N LYS A 539 -16.35 29.67 -15.09
CA LYS A 539 -17.78 29.36 -14.95
C LYS A 539 -18.56 30.61 -14.59
N MET A 540 -19.77 30.69 -15.08
CA MET A 540 -20.71 31.76 -14.79
C MET A 540 -22.09 31.16 -14.62
N SER A 541 -22.78 31.51 -13.53
CA SER A 541 -24.09 30.95 -13.18
C SER A 541 -25.09 32.04 -12.77
N ASN A 542 -26.36 31.77 -13.06
CA ASN A 542 -27.47 32.59 -12.61
C ASN A 542 -28.59 31.64 -12.12
N PRO A 543 -29.02 31.74 -10.87
CA PRO A 543 -30.05 30.85 -10.33
C PRO A 543 -31.45 31.08 -10.91
N SER A 544 -31.70 32.25 -11.51
CA SER A 544 -33.02 32.61 -12.07
C SER A 544 -32.88 33.47 -13.32
N VAL A 545 -32.61 32.84 -14.48
CA VAL A 545 -32.67 33.53 -15.79
C VAL A 545 -34.08 33.68 -16.31
N TYR A 546 -35.01 32.88 -15.82
CA TYR A 546 -36.41 32.92 -16.16
C TYR A 546 -37.27 32.23 -15.09
N THR A 547 -38.37 32.86 -14.66
CA THR A 547 -39.27 32.31 -13.67
C THR A 547 -40.49 31.64 -14.32
N LEU A 548 -40.68 30.35 -14.09
CA LEU A 548 -41.86 29.59 -14.45
C LEU A 548 -42.86 29.49 -13.26
N PRO A 549 -44.12 29.17 -13.51
CA PRO A 549 -45.08 28.89 -12.44
C PRO A 549 -44.65 27.78 -11.47
N ALA A 550 -43.75 26.89 -11.93
CA ALA A 550 -43.22 25.78 -11.13
C ALA A 550 -41.90 26.09 -10.41
N GLY A 551 -41.31 27.26 -10.63
CA GLY A 551 -40.04 27.69 -10.06
C GLY A 551 -39.12 28.34 -11.08
N ASP A 552 -37.96 28.77 -10.61
CA ASP A 552 -36.96 29.46 -11.41
C ASP A 552 -36.15 28.48 -12.29
N ILE A 553 -35.77 28.94 -13.46
CA ILE A 553 -34.81 28.28 -14.34
C ILE A 553 -33.43 28.88 -14.07
N GLY A 554 -32.53 28.10 -13.50
CA GLY A 554 -31.12 28.45 -13.37
C GLY A 554 -30.34 28.10 -14.63
N MET A 555 -29.27 28.84 -14.90
CA MET A 555 -28.35 28.61 -16.03
C MET A 555 -26.92 28.68 -15.57
N LEU A 556 -26.10 27.74 -16.07
CA LEU A 556 -24.65 27.74 -15.91
C LEU A 556 -23.99 27.60 -17.27
N VAL A 557 -22.95 28.40 -17.49
CA VAL A 557 -22.07 28.31 -18.66
C VAL A 557 -20.64 28.27 -18.16
N GLY A 558 -19.84 27.35 -18.67
CA GLY A 558 -18.45 27.21 -18.28
C GLY A 558 -17.58 26.61 -19.36
N ALA A 559 -16.28 26.76 -19.19
CA ALA A 559 -15.25 26.17 -20.02
C ALA A 559 -14.05 25.76 -19.17
N GLU A 560 -13.45 24.64 -19.48
CA GLU A 560 -12.23 24.12 -18.87
C GLU A 560 -11.27 23.67 -19.96
N VAL A 561 -10.00 24.07 -19.81
CA VAL A 561 -8.89 23.56 -20.61
C VAL A 561 -7.84 23.03 -19.66
N ARG A 562 -7.43 21.78 -19.84
CA ARG A 562 -6.42 21.16 -19.00
C ARG A 562 -5.38 20.39 -19.81
N TYR A 563 -4.21 20.30 -19.23
CA TYR A 563 -3.11 19.46 -19.65
C TYR A 563 -2.71 18.56 -18.50
N GLU A 564 -2.61 17.27 -18.75
CA GLU A 564 -2.18 16.26 -17.78
C GLU A 564 -1.03 15.46 -18.38
N SER A 565 -0.03 15.14 -17.56
CA SER A 565 1.06 14.25 -17.94
C SER A 565 1.32 13.24 -16.85
N HIS A 566 1.80 12.06 -17.25
CA HIS A 566 2.25 11.00 -16.37
C HIS A 566 3.54 10.43 -16.93
N ASP A 567 4.62 10.54 -16.15
CA ASP A 567 5.92 9.93 -16.41
C ASP A 567 6.17 8.80 -15.41
N ASP A 568 6.51 7.61 -15.93
CA ASP A 568 6.75 6.39 -15.15
C ASP A 568 8.18 5.92 -15.43
N ALA A 569 9.15 6.51 -14.73
CA ALA A 569 10.55 6.13 -14.82
C ALA A 569 10.81 4.88 -13.98
N ARG A 570 11.27 3.83 -14.63
CA ARG A 570 11.55 2.52 -14.03
C ARG A 570 13.02 2.20 -14.07
N ASP A 571 13.47 1.45 -13.08
CA ASP A 571 14.79 0.82 -13.14
C ASP A 571 14.92 0.00 -14.43
N PRO A 572 16.04 0.11 -15.16
CA PRO A 572 16.28 -0.68 -16.38
C PRO A 572 16.13 -2.19 -16.17
N ASN A 573 16.38 -2.67 -14.97
CA ASN A 573 16.21 -4.09 -14.64
C ASN A 573 14.74 -4.57 -14.68
N ILE A 574 13.77 -3.66 -14.62
CA ILE A 574 12.34 -4.01 -14.63
C ILE A 574 11.58 -3.45 -15.82
N ASP A 575 12.17 -2.59 -16.62
CA ASP A 575 11.56 -2.02 -17.83
C ASP A 575 11.79 -2.86 -19.09
N GLY A 576 12.59 -3.91 -18.97
CA GLY A 576 12.95 -4.81 -20.08
C GLY A 576 14.18 -4.40 -20.86
N THR A 577 14.90 -3.33 -20.47
CA THR A 577 16.16 -2.91 -21.12
C THR A 577 17.36 -3.74 -20.66
N VAL A 578 17.29 -4.31 -19.46
CA VAL A 578 18.27 -5.23 -18.91
C VAL A 578 17.60 -6.56 -18.60
N TYR A 579 18.33 -7.67 -18.80
CA TYR A 579 17.81 -8.98 -18.48
C TYR A 579 17.61 -9.12 -16.96
N TYR A 580 16.35 -8.99 -16.54
CA TYR A 580 15.91 -9.18 -15.17
C TYR A 580 14.75 -10.16 -15.14
N ARG A 581 14.91 -11.22 -14.37
CA ARG A 581 13.80 -12.11 -14.03
C ARG A 581 13.31 -11.74 -12.63
N PRO A 582 12.21 -11.00 -12.50
CA PRO A 582 11.68 -10.76 -11.17
C PRO A 582 11.39 -12.12 -10.52
N PRO A 583 11.84 -12.36 -9.28
CA PRO A 583 11.24 -13.43 -8.51
C PRO A 583 9.75 -13.08 -8.45
N TYR A 584 8.89 -14.01 -8.76
CA TYR A 584 7.46 -13.82 -8.73
C TYR A 584 7.04 -13.20 -7.39
N PRO A 585 6.06 -12.26 -7.37
CA PRO A 585 5.61 -11.61 -6.14
C PRO A 585 5.07 -12.59 -5.11
#